data_1ba4213c6488f795e8c74cdc87717edb
#
_entry.id   1ba4213c6488f795e8c74cdc87717edb
#
_cell.length_a   1.000
_cell.length_b   1.000
_cell.length_c   1.000
_cell.angle_alpha   90.00
_cell.angle_beta   90.00
_cell.angle_gamma   90.00
#
_symmetry.space_group_name_H-M   'P 1'
#
loop_
_entity.id
_entity.type
_entity.pdbx_description
1 polymer ?
#
loop_
_entity_poly.entity_id
_entity_poly.type
_entity_poly.pdbx_seq_one_letter_code
_entity_poly.pdbx_strand_id
1 'polypeptide(L)'
;MIIIFGGTNDSWANAPIGEFQYEGWTNADLYNFRPAFAYMLHQLKQLYPNAEIYNITNSELSEAVTTSAEEICSHYNVPNLLLKDVEKQWNHPSAKGMEAICNQLIDLVK
;
A
#
# COMPACT_ATOMS: atom_id res chain seq x y z
N MET A 1 -8.80 8.42 -11.14
CA MET A 1 -8.63 7.41 -10.07
C MET A 1 -7.24 6.82 -10.12
N ILE A 2 -6.57 6.75 -8.98
CA ILE A 2 -5.26 6.13 -8.85
C ILE A 2 -5.39 4.96 -7.87
N ILE A 3 -4.92 3.79 -8.27
CA ILE A 3 -4.94 2.59 -7.41
C ILE A 3 -3.51 2.14 -7.21
N ILE A 4 -3.11 2.03 -5.94
CA ILE A 4 -1.77 1.60 -5.55
C ILE A 4 -1.85 0.18 -5.00
N PHE A 5 -1.00 -0.69 -5.50
CA PHE A 5 -0.93 -2.08 -5.04
C PHE A 5 0.52 -2.51 -4.95
N GLY A 6 1.08 -2.45 -3.75
CA GLY A 6 2.49 -2.77 -3.54
C GLY A 6 2.75 -3.25 -2.12
N GLY A 7 4.03 -3.29 -1.74
CA GLY A 7 4.44 -3.69 -0.39
C GLY A 7 4.74 -5.18 -0.24
N THR A 8 4.32 -6.02 -1.19
CA THR A 8 4.55 -7.46 -1.11
C THR A 8 6.04 -7.80 -1.07
N ASN A 9 6.83 -7.19 -1.97
CA ASN A 9 8.27 -7.43 -2.00
C ASN A 9 8.97 -6.89 -0.76
N ASP A 10 8.53 -5.75 -0.22
CA ASP A 10 9.08 -5.20 1.02
C ASP A 10 8.89 -6.16 2.18
N SER A 11 7.71 -6.80 2.26
CA SER A 11 7.43 -7.79 3.30
C SER A 11 8.32 -9.02 3.15
N TRP A 12 8.43 -9.56 1.94
CA TRP A 12 9.19 -10.80 1.70
C TRP A 12 10.69 -10.61 1.86
N ALA A 13 11.22 -9.47 1.41
CA ALA A 13 12.65 -9.19 1.46
C ALA A 13 13.09 -8.65 2.82
N ASN A 14 12.19 -8.53 3.80
CA ASN A 14 12.47 -7.88 5.08
C ASN A 14 13.10 -6.50 4.87
N ALA A 15 12.53 -5.70 3.98
CA ALA A 15 13.02 -4.37 3.71
C ALA A 15 13.03 -3.53 4.98
N PRO A 16 14.01 -2.63 5.16
CA PRO A 16 14.03 -1.76 6.33
C PRO A 16 12.74 -0.96 6.43
N ILE A 17 12.11 -0.98 7.61
CA ILE A 17 10.83 -0.28 7.82
C ILE A 17 11.03 1.22 8.01
N GLY A 18 12.03 1.61 8.81
CA GLY A 18 12.29 3.02 9.12
C GLY A 18 11.27 3.62 10.06
N GLU A 19 11.34 4.94 10.20
CA GLU A 19 10.43 5.70 11.05
C GLU A 19 9.31 6.31 10.22
N PHE A 20 8.17 6.59 10.85
CA PHE A 20 7.13 7.38 10.21
C PHE A 20 7.67 8.78 9.92
N GLN A 21 7.59 9.21 8.66
CA GLN A 21 8.15 10.49 8.24
C GLN A 21 7.23 11.11 7.19
N TYR A 22 6.78 12.33 7.44
CA TYR A 22 5.80 13.00 6.60
C TYR A 22 6.32 14.30 5.98
N GLU A 23 7.60 14.61 6.19
CA GLU A 23 8.25 15.78 5.60
C GLU A 23 9.77 15.62 5.62
N GLY A 24 10.48 16.46 4.87
CA GLY A 24 11.93 16.54 4.93
C GLY A 24 12.67 15.30 4.47
N TRP A 25 12.10 14.54 3.53
CA TRP A 25 12.73 13.31 3.05
C TRP A 25 14.05 13.59 2.34
N THR A 26 15.06 12.76 2.67
CA THR A 26 16.32 12.70 1.93
C THR A 26 16.33 11.43 1.09
N ASN A 27 17.28 11.33 0.15
CA ASN A 27 17.41 10.12 -0.66
C ASN A 27 17.65 8.87 0.21
N ALA A 28 18.40 9.01 1.31
CA ALA A 28 18.67 7.89 2.21
C ALA A 28 17.37 7.41 2.90
N ASP A 29 16.48 8.32 3.24
CA ASP A 29 15.22 7.97 3.90
C ASP A 29 14.36 7.07 3.02
N LEU A 30 14.41 7.27 1.71
CA LEU A 30 13.56 6.55 0.74
C LEU A 30 13.96 5.08 0.55
N TYR A 31 15.04 4.63 1.17
CA TYR A 31 15.39 3.21 1.22
C TYR A 31 14.61 2.46 2.30
N ASN A 32 13.86 3.16 3.15
CA ASN A 32 13.04 2.57 4.19
C ASN A 32 11.56 2.62 3.79
N PHE A 33 10.80 1.59 4.15
CA PHE A 33 9.42 1.44 3.69
C PHE A 33 8.52 2.60 4.12
N ARG A 34 8.51 2.94 5.42
CA ARG A 34 7.62 3.99 5.93
C ARG A 34 7.86 5.35 5.29
N PRO A 35 9.11 5.86 5.25
CA PRO A 35 9.36 7.13 4.57
C PRO A 35 9.03 7.08 3.08
N ALA A 36 9.39 6.00 2.38
CA ALA A 36 9.15 5.89 0.94
C ALA A 36 7.66 5.86 0.61
N PHE A 37 6.88 5.10 1.37
CA PHE A 37 5.44 5.01 1.16
C PHE A 37 4.75 6.36 1.42
N ALA A 38 5.14 7.02 2.52
CA ALA A 38 4.62 8.35 2.86
C ALA A 38 4.97 9.38 1.79
N TYR A 39 6.22 9.38 1.31
CA TYR A 39 6.67 10.27 0.25
C TYR A 39 5.84 10.07 -1.03
N MET A 40 5.60 8.82 -1.41
CA MET A 40 4.81 8.52 -2.60
C MET A 40 3.39 9.10 -2.49
N LEU A 41 2.70 8.87 -1.37
CA LEU A 41 1.36 9.40 -1.16
C LEU A 41 1.35 10.92 -1.13
N HIS A 42 2.34 11.53 -0.47
CA HIS A 42 2.47 12.98 -0.42
C HIS A 42 2.59 13.56 -1.83
N GLN A 43 3.46 13.00 -2.65
CA GLN A 43 3.67 13.46 -4.03
C GLN A 43 2.42 13.29 -4.89
N LEU A 44 1.74 12.14 -4.77
CA LEU A 44 0.52 11.90 -5.53
C LEU A 44 -0.58 12.89 -5.17
N LYS A 45 -0.74 13.21 -3.88
CA LYS A 45 -1.72 14.21 -3.43
C LYS A 45 -1.40 15.60 -3.94
N GLN A 46 -0.12 15.97 -4.05
CA GLN A 46 0.30 17.26 -4.55
C GLN A 46 0.17 17.38 -6.07
N LEU A 47 0.60 16.34 -6.80
CA LEU A 47 0.57 16.34 -8.26
C LEU A 47 -0.84 16.19 -8.82
N TYR A 48 -1.70 15.45 -8.12
CA TYR A 48 -3.05 15.14 -8.58
C TYR A 48 -4.08 15.42 -7.47
N PRO A 49 -4.26 16.72 -7.09
CA PRO A 49 -5.10 17.05 -5.92
C PRO A 49 -6.57 16.68 -6.09
N ASN A 50 -7.04 16.51 -7.32
CA ASN A 50 -8.43 16.16 -7.60
C ASN A 50 -8.64 14.68 -7.89
N ALA A 51 -7.58 13.86 -7.85
CA ALA A 51 -7.69 12.43 -8.12
C ALA A 51 -8.17 11.68 -6.88
N GLU A 52 -9.01 10.67 -7.12
CA GLU A 52 -9.34 9.69 -6.09
C GLU A 52 -8.19 8.67 -6.01
N ILE A 53 -7.63 8.50 -4.83
CA ILE A 53 -6.50 7.60 -4.60
C ILE A 53 -6.93 6.50 -3.63
N TYR A 54 -6.68 5.24 -4.01
CA TYR A 54 -6.96 4.07 -3.20
C TYR A 54 -5.70 3.23 -3.09
N ASN A 55 -5.44 2.69 -1.89
CA ASN A 55 -4.34 1.75 -1.69
C ASN A 55 -4.91 0.35 -1.41
N ILE A 56 -4.27 -0.64 -1.98
CA ILE A 56 -4.59 -2.05 -1.72
C ILE A 56 -3.40 -2.68 -1.01
N THR A 57 -3.64 -3.23 0.18
CA THR A 57 -2.65 -4.00 0.93
C THR A 57 -2.94 -5.48 0.76
N ASN A 58 -1.96 -6.21 0.24
CA ASN A 58 -2.11 -7.65 0.03
C ASN A 58 -2.30 -8.39 1.37
N SER A 59 -2.91 -9.56 1.31
CA SER A 59 -3.05 -10.43 2.49
C SER A 59 -1.72 -11.11 2.82
N GLU A 60 -1.57 -11.53 4.08
CA GLU A 60 -0.43 -12.33 4.55
C GLU A 60 0.93 -11.64 4.43
N LEU A 61 0.97 -10.31 4.44
CA LEU A 61 2.21 -9.56 4.54
C LEU A 61 2.66 -9.45 5.99
N SER A 62 3.90 -9.01 6.22
CA SER A 62 4.38 -8.79 7.58
C SER A 62 3.50 -7.76 8.28
N GLU A 63 3.36 -7.92 9.60
CA GLU A 63 2.57 -6.99 10.41
C GLU A 63 3.12 -5.56 10.30
N ALA A 64 4.45 -5.42 10.27
CA ALA A 64 5.08 -4.11 10.15
C ALA A 64 4.68 -3.39 8.86
N VAL A 65 4.64 -4.09 7.72
CA VAL A 65 4.22 -3.50 6.44
C VAL A 65 2.72 -3.18 6.47
N THR A 66 1.89 -4.10 6.94
CA THR A 66 0.44 -3.93 6.98
C THR A 66 0.03 -2.75 7.86
N THR A 67 0.54 -2.69 9.10
CA THR A 67 0.19 -1.60 10.03
C THR A 67 0.75 -0.26 9.57
N SER A 68 1.96 -0.26 8.97
CA SER A 68 2.54 0.96 8.42
C SER A 68 1.69 1.52 7.29
N ALA A 69 1.24 0.67 6.37
CA ALA A 69 0.39 1.09 5.25
C ALA A 69 -0.93 1.68 5.76
N GLU A 70 -1.56 1.05 6.76
CA GLU A 70 -2.80 1.55 7.34
C GLU A 70 -2.62 2.93 7.95
N GLU A 71 -1.58 3.13 8.76
CA GLU A 71 -1.34 4.39 9.44
C GLU A 71 -1.00 5.52 8.45
N ILE A 72 -0.15 5.23 7.48
CA ILE A 72 0.26 6.23 6.49
C ILE A 72 -0.92 6.61 5.59
N CYS A 73 -1.71 5.65 5.14
CA CYS A 73 -2.92 5.93 4.38
C CYS A 73 -3.92 6.78 5.18
N SER A 74 -4.08 6.48 6.46
CA SER A 74 -4.94 7.27 7.35
C SER A 74 -4.45 8.72 7.44
N HIS A 75 -3.14 8.93 7.57
CA HIS A 75 -2.54 10.26 7.62
C HIS A 75 -2.88 11.10 6.39
N TYR A 76 -2.89 10.48 5.21
CA TYR A 76 -3.16 11.18 3.94
C TYR A 76 -4.61 11.08 3.48
N ASN A 77 -5.50 10.52 4.30
CA ASN A 77 -6.90 10.29 3.94
C ASN A 77 -7.06 9.47 2.64
N VAL A 78 -6.23 8.44 2.51
CA VAL A 78 -6.29 7.49 1.40
C VAL A 78 -7.00 6.22 1.89
N PRO A 79 -8.14 5.84 1.30
CA PRO A 79 -8.77 4.58 1.65
C PRO A 79 -7.81 3.41 1.41
N ASN A 80 -7.68 2.54 2.40
CA ASN A 80 -6.80 1.38 2.35
C ASN A 80 -7.63 0.10 2.41
N LEU A 81 -7.57 -0.69 1.34
CA LEU A 81 -8.23 -1.98 1.29
C LEU A 81 -7.25 -3.07 1.71
N LEU A 82 -7.50 -3.68 2.87
CA LEU A 82 -6.77 -4.87 3.29
C LEU A 82 -7.46 -6.10 2.70
N LEU A 83 -6.77 -6.76 1.76
CA LEU A 83 -7.33 -7.93 1.09
C LEU A 83 -7.51 -9.10 2.05
N LYS A 84 -8.56 -9.90 1.81
CA LYS A 84 -8.89 -11.10 2.59
C LYS A 84 -9.17 -12.26 1.65
N ASP A 85 -8.81 -13.46 2.12
CA ASP A 85 -9.19 -14.70 1.44
C ASP A 85 -8.79 -14.72 -0.05
N VAL A 86 -7.59 -14.24 -0.34
CA VAL A 86 -7.05 -14.23 -1.69
C VAL A 86 -6.27 -15.52 -1.93
N GLU A 87 -6.77 -16.37 -2.86
CA GLU A 87 -6.05 -17.57 -3.25
C GLU A 87 -4.74 -17.20 -3.94
N LYS A 88 -3.66 -17.83 -3.52
CA LYS A 88 -2.32 -17.56 -4.04
C LYS A 88 -1.69 -18.80 -4.64
N GLN A 89 -0.92 -18.59 -5.70
CA GLN A 89 -0.10 -19.61 -6.32
C GLN A 89 1.31 -19.04 -6.43
N TRP A 90 2.31 -19.77 -5.86
CA TRP A 90 3.70 -19.28 -5.82
C TRP A 90 3.80 -17.91 -5.12
N ASN A 91 3.03 -17.70 -4.04
CA ASN A 91 2.93 -16.45 -3.29
C ASN A 91 2.40 -15.25 -4.09
N HIS A 92 1.87 -15.49 -5.28
CA HIS A 92 1.15 -14.47 -6.06
C HIS A 92 -0.32 -14.85 -6.18
N PRO A 93 -1.23 -13.88 -6.37
CA PRO A 93 -2.62 -14.21 -6.54
C PRO A 93 -2.83 -15.14 -7.74
N SER A 94 -3.60 -16.22 -7.53
CA SER A 94 -4.06 -17.08 -8.62
C SER A 94 -5.13 -16.36 -9.44
N ALA A 95 -5.65 -17.03 -10.48
CA ALA A 95 -6.79 -16.49 -11.24
C ALA A 95 -7.99 -16.22 -10.35
N LYS A 96 -8.30 -17.14 -9.41
CA LYS A 96 -9.37 -16.95 -8.42
C LYS A 96 -9.00 -15.84 -7.44
N GLY A 97 -7.73 -15.75 -7.06
CA GLY A 97 -7.24 -14.67 -6.20
C GLY A 97 -7.42 -13.31 -6.84
N MET A 98 -7.12 -13.18 -8.14
CA MET A 98 -7.32 -11.93 -8.87
C MET A 98 -8.79 -11.54 -8.94
N GLU A 99 -9.68 -12.51 -9.12
CA GLU A 99 -11.13 -12.27 -9.10
C GLU A 99 -11.58 -11.77 -7.72
N ALA A 100 -11.08 -12.37 -6.64
CA ALA A 100 -11.38 -11.95 -5.29
C ALA A 100 -10.91 -10.52 -5.03
N ILE A 101 -9.71 -10.16 -5.50
CA ILE A 101 -9.18 -8.79 -5.40
C ILE A 101 -10.10 -7.81 -6.14
N CYS A 102 -10.48 -8.15 -7.36
CA CYS A 102 -11.36 -7.30 -8.17
C CYS A 102 -12.69 -7.06 -7.47
N ASN A 103 -13.32 -8.09 -6.92
CA ASN A 103 -14.60 -7.96 -6.22
C ASN A 103 -14.48 -7.08 -4.97
N GLN A 104 -13.42 -7.25 -4.19
CA GLN A 104 -13.18 -6.44 -3.00
C GLN A 104 -12.95 -4.99 -3.37
N LEU A 105 -12.20 -4.73 -4.45
CA LEU A 105 -11.94 -3.38 -4.93
C LEU A 105 -13.22 -2.70 -5.42
N ILE A 106 -14.06 -3.42 -6.15
CA ILE A 106 -15.34 -2.89 -6.62
C ILE A 106 -16.20 -2.45 -5.44
N ASP A 107 -16.25 -3.25 -4.38
CA ASP A 107 -17.00 -2.88 -3.18
C ASP A 107 -16.46 -1.63 -2.49
N LEU A 108 -15.14 -1.43 -2.52
CA LEU A 108 -14.52 -0.25 -1.93
C LEU A 108 -14.86 1.04 -2.68
N VAL A 109 -14.87 1.00 -4.01
CA VAL A 109 -15.03 2.21 -4.84
C VAL A 109 -16.49 2.56 -5.17
N LYS A 110 -17.43 1.70 -4.79
CA LYS A 110 -18.86 1.97 -5.01
C LYS A 110 -19.39 3.15 -4.21
#